data_1e0aab7ea78453b3ab04f712271e1dfa
#
_entry.id   1e0aab7ea78453b3ab04f712271e1dfa
#
_cell.length_a   1.000
_cell.length_b   1.000
_cell.length_c   1.000
_cell.angle_alpha   90.00
_cell.angle_beta   90.00
_cell.angle_gamma   90.00
#
_symmetry.space_group_name_H-M   'P 1'
#
loop_
_entity.id
_entity.type
_entity.pdbx_description
1 polymer ?
#
loop_
_entity_poly.entity_id
_entity_poly.type
_entity_poly.pdbx_seq_one_letter_code
_entity_poly.pdbx_strand_id
1 'polypeptide(L)'
;MRIAKYFLLLTLGLCSTGWAQLRWENRDLDLHPAISDTQVVAEFHFINAGKRPVKIKGVRTSCGCTTATREKEVYAPGEKGKITAVLEIGGRTGIQEKQVYVDTDEPGGGEWVLAFKATIPEVLKLEQIFVNWAKGEELKSKTVNVKVMNDFPVHHLEITSTDPNMVTEVKHAEGSRDFQIILTPKKSRDTINAGIEISPDFPKNPPKYFHIYTRADS
;
A
#
# COMPACT_ATOMS: atom_id res chain seq x y z
N MET A 1 -16.34 -62.57 -55.70
CA MET A 1 -15.58 -61.29 -55.53
C MET A 1 -16.18 -60.56 -54.33
N ARG A 2 -15.51 -60.66 -53.17
CA ARG A 2 -16.01 -60.11 -51.90
C ARG A 2 -15.27 -58.83 -51.58
N ILE A 3 -16.02 -57.72 -51.56
CA ILE A 3 -15.50 -56.37 -51.25
C ILE A 3 -15.60 -56.17 -49.73
N ALA A 4 -14.46 -56.17 -49.05
CA ALA A 4 -14.40 -55.85 -47.64
C ALA A 4 -14.46 -54.34 -47.45
N LYS A 5 -15.52 -53.86 -46.74
CA LYS A 5 -15.65 -52.47 -46.31
C LYS A 5 -14.87 -52.25 -45.01
N TYR A 6 -13.76 -51.54 -45.08
CA TYR A 6 -13.06 -51.03 -43.89
C TYR A 6 -13.82 -49.83 -43.32
N PHE A 7 -14.38 -50.00 -42.13
CA PHE A 7 -15.02 -48.94 -41.36
C PHE A 7 -13.93 -48.24 -40.54
N LEU A 8 -13.50 -47.07 -41.00
CA LEU A 8 -12.49 -46.25 -40.29
C LEU A 8 -13.22 -45.55 -39.13
N LEU A 9 -13.01 -46.06 -37.88
CA LEU A 9 -13.45 -45.41 -36.66
C LEU A 9 -12.54 -44.21 -36.39
N LEU A 10 -13.08 -43.03 -36.73
CA LEU A 10 -12.47 -41.74 -36.36
C LEU A 10 -12.75 -41.47 -34.89
N THR A 11 -11.79 -41.79 -34.01
CA THR A 11 -11.85 -41.40 -32.60
C THR A 11 -11.61 -39.92 -32.49
N LEU A 12 -12.67 -39.11 -32.33
CA LEU A 12 -12.60 -37.72 -31.95
C LEU A 12 -12.03 -37.68 -30.52
N GLY A 13 -10.74 -37.37 -30.39
CA GLY A 13 -10.12 -37.06 -29.11
C GLY A 13 -10.77 -35.80 -28.53
N LEU A 14 -11.62 -35.95 -27.52
CA LEU A 14 -12.09 -34.84 -26.69
C LEU A 14 -10.88 -34.24 -25.99
N CYS A 15 -10.34 -33.17 -26.59
CA CYS A 15 -9.39 -32.30 -25.93
C CYS A 15 -10.16 -31.63 -24.78
N SER A 16 -10.04 -32.17 -23.56
CA SER A 16 -10.57 -31.52 -22.38
C SER A 16 -9.70 -30.30 -22.12
N THR A 17 -10.12 -29.15 -22.63
CA THR A 17 -9.57 -27.85 -22.21
C THR A 17 -9.76 -27.77 -20.71
N GLY A 18 -8.65 -27.82 -19.98
CA GLY A 18 -8.62 -27.67 -18.53
C GLY A 18 -9.05 -26.25 -18.18
N TRP A 19 -10.33 -26.08 -17.92
CA TRP A 19 -10.87 -24.81 -17.49
C TRP A 19 -10.50 -24.63 -16.03
N ALA A 20 -10.03 -23.42 -15.70
CA ALA A 20 -9.87 -23.01 -14.31
C ALA A 20 -11.14 -23.29 -13.53
N GLN A 21 -10.99 -23.91 -12.33
CA GLN A 21 -12.13 -24.35 -11.52
C GLN A 21 -12.58 -23.25 -10.57
N LEU A 22 -11.65 -22.42 -10.08
CA LEU A 22 -12.00 -21.26 -9.27
C LEU A 22 -12.47 -20.12 -10.17
N ARG A 23 -13.67 -19.64 -9.91
CA ARG A 23 -14.21 -18.44 -10.52
C ARG A 23 -14.26 -17.33 -9.48
N TRP A 24 -13.44 -16.33 -9.68
CA TRP A 24 -13.35 -15.12 -8.86
C TRP A 24 -14.45 -14.12 -9.22
N GLU A 25 -15.05 -13.48 -8.22
CA GLU A 25 -16.01 -12.39 -8.45
C GLU A 25 -15.26 -11.15 -8.98
N ASN A 26 -14.21 -10.74 -8.29
CA ASN A 26 -13.29 -9.70 -8.73
C ASN A 26 -11.85 -10.12 -8.35
N ARG A 27 -10.90 -9.85 -9.23
CA ARG A 27 -9.49 -10.09 -8.99
C ARG A 27 -8.70 -8.79 -8.78
N ASP A 28 -9.34 -7.67 -9.09
CA ASP A 28 -8.79 -6.33 -8.95
C ASP A 28 -9.76 -5.49 -8.13
N LEU A 29 -9.30 -4.98 -6.97
CA LEU A 29 -10.11 -4.17 -6.07
C LEU A 29 -9.55 -2.75 -5.99
N ASP A 30 -10.43 -1.75 -5.98
CA ASP A 30 -10.08 -0.35 -5.71
C ASP A 30 -10.70 0.06 -4.36
N LEU A 31 -9.84 0.33 -3.37
CA LEU A 31 -10.21 0.52 -1.98
C LEU A 31 -9.87 1.93 -1.53
N HIS A 32 -10.78 2.55 -0.79
CA HIS A 32 -10.66 3.92 -0.29
C HIS A 32 -10.86 3.92 1.22
N PRO A 33 -9.81 3.60 2.01
CA PRO A 33 -9.92 3.62 3.47
C PRO A 33 -10.23 5.01 3.99
N ALA A 34 -10.92 5.10 5.12
CA ALA A 34 -11.12 6.34 5.83
C ALA A 34 -9.80 6.83 6.46
N ILE A 35 -9.72 8.12 6.78
CA ILE A 35 -8.54 8.70 7.44
C ILE A 35 -8.27 8.07 8.81
N SER A 36 -9.30 7.56 9.48
CA SER A 36 -9.25 6.88 10.77
C SER A 36 -8.84 5.41 10.70
N ASP A 37 -8.79 4.83 9.49
CA ASP A 37 -8.46 3.42 9.36
C ASP A 37 -6.98 3.18 9.61
N THR A 38 -6.68 2.08 10.29
CA THR A 38 -5.31 1.63 10.55
C THR A 38 -4.89 0.52 9.60
N GLN A 39 -5.86 -0.12 8.94
CA GLN A 39 -5.69 -1.25 8.03
C GLN A 39 -6.57 -1.09 6.80
N VAL A 40 -6.13 -1.67 5.69
CA VAL A 40 -6.97 -1.89 4.51
C VAL A 40 -7.23 -3.38 4.38
N VAL A 41 -8.50 -3.78 4.35
CA VAL A 41 -8.90 -5.18 4.19
C VAL A 41 -9.43 -5.38 2.77
N ALA A 42 -8.77 -6.25 2.02
CA ALA A 42 -9.16 -6.67 0.67
C ALA A 42 -9.70 -8.10 0.73
N GLU A 43 -10.96 -8.31 0.38
CA GLU A 43 -11.60 -9.63 0.34
C GLU A 43 -11.86 -10.04 -1.11
N PHE A 44 -11.23 -11.13 -1.54
CA PHE A 44 -11.38 -11.71 -2.86
C PHE A 44 -12.26 -12.94 -2.79
N HIS A 45 -13.50 -12.79 -3.20
CA HIS A 45 -14.48 -13.87 -3.19
C HIS A 45 -14.39 -14.73 -4.45
N PHE A 46 -14.57 -16.04 -4.28
CA PHE A 46 -14.58 -17.00 -5.34
C PHE A 46 -15.58 -18.14 -5.09
N ILE A 47 -15.85 -18.90 -6.13
CA ILE A 47 -16.58 -20.16 -6.09
C ILE A 47 -15.79 -21.24 -6.84
N ASN A 48 -15.74 -22.44 -6.32
CA ASN A 48 -15.29 -23.60 -7.10
C ASN A 48 -16.40 -23.97 -8.10
N ALA A 49 -16.29 -23.48 -9.32
CA ALA A 49 -17.21 -23.75 -10.42
C ALA A 49 -16.91 -25.07 -11.15
N GLY A 50 -15.89 -25.81 -10.72
CA GLY A 50 -15.50 -27.10 -11.28
C GLY A 50 -16.32 -28.25 -10.76
N LYS A 51 -15.94 -29.46 -11.19
CA LYS A 51 -16.59 -30.72 -10.79
C LYS A 51 -15.78 -31.53 -9.76
N ARG A 52 -14.61 -31.04 -9.37
CA ARG A 52 -13.70 -31.65 -8.39
C ARG A 52 -13.35 -30.67 -7.28
N PRO A 53 -13.02 -31.17 -6.08
CA PRO A 53 -12.47 -30.30 -5.05
C PRO A 53 -11.21 -29.59 -5.56
N VAL A 54 -11.00 -28.34 -5.13
CA VAL A 54 -9.79 -27.56 -5.37
C VAL A 54 -9.11 -27.30 -4.05
N LYS A 55 -7.81 -27.60 -3.99
CA LYS A 55 -6.95 -27.28 -2.86
C LYS A 55 -6.15 -26.01 -3.12
N ILE A 56 -6.27 -25.03 -2.22
CA ILE A 56 -5.38 -23.88 -2.15
C ILE A 56 -4.12 -24.32 -1.38
N LYS A 57 -2.98 -24.46 -2.07
CA LYS A 57 -1.71 -24.92 -1.52
C LYS A 57 -1.03 -23.84 -0.69
N GLY A 58 -1.09 -22.59 -1.19
CA GLY A 58 -0.42 -21.46 -0.55
C GLY A 58 -1.06 -20.14 -0.92
N VAL A 59 -0.84 -19.15 -0.04
CA VAL A 59 -1.18 -17.74 -0.29
C VAL A 59 0.03 -16.92 0.12
N ARG A 60 0.49 -16.03 -0.74
CA ARG A 60 1.64 -15.14 -0.49
C ARG A 60 1.37 -13.75 -1.03
N THR A 61 2.10 -12.77 -0.54
CA THR A 61 1.94 -11.36 -0.90
C THR A 61 3.20 -10.80 -1.55
N SER A 62 3.06 -9.72 -2.30
CA SER A 62 4.17 -9.03 -2.97
C SER A 62 5.10 -8.28 -2.00
N CYS A 63 4.72 -8.08 -0.74
CA CYS A 63 5.53 -7.38 0.29
C CYS A 63 5.22 -7.91 1.69
N GLY A 64 6.18 -7.74 2.61
CA GLY A 64 5.98 -8.06 4.04
C GLY A 64 5.04 -7.12 4.79
N CYS A 65 4.55 -6.05 4.16
CA CYS A 65 3.61 -5.09 4.73
C CYS A 65 2.14 -5.52 4.59
N THR A 66 1.89 -6.63 3.90
CA THR A 66 0.56 -7.20 3.67
C THR A 66 0.58 -8.65 4.10
N THR A 67 -0.41 -9.07 4.86
CA THR A 67 -0.66 -10.48 5.16
C THR A 67 -1.82 -10.97 4.32
N ALA A 68 -1.82 -12.26 3.95
CA ALA A 68 -2.95 -12.85 3.26
C ALA A 68 -3.27 -14.23 3.84
N THR A 69 -4.56 -14.51 3.96
CA THR A 69 -5.08 -15.74 4.57
C THR A 69 -6.20 -16.34 3.74
N ARG A 70 -6.38 -17.66 3.88
CA ARG A 70 -7.52 -18.42 3.38
C ARG A 70 -8.32 -18.98 4.57
N GLU A 71 -9.64 -19.13 4.39
CA GLU A 71 -10.49 -19.68 5.45
C GLU A 71 -10.25 -21.18 5.66
N LYS A 72 -10.01 -21.92 4.58
CA LYS A 72 -9.69 -23.35 4.57
C LYS A 72 -8.84 -23.74 3.37
N GLU A 73 -8.37 -24.98 3.34
CA GLU A 73 -7.49 -25.46 2.27
C GLU A 73 -8.23 -26.02 1.06
N VAL A 74 -9.36 -26.74 1.27
CA VAL A 74 -10.04 -27.48 0.21
C VAL A 74 -11.48 -27.00 0.06
N TYR A 75 -11.88 -26.72 -1.16
CA TYR A 75 -13.22 -26.26 -1.54
C TYR A 75 -13.88 -27.23 -2.46
N ALA A 76 -15.03 -27.80 -2.05
CA ALA A 76 -15.82 -28.71 -2.82
C ALA A 76 -16.45 -28.04 -4.06
N PRO A 77 -16.91 -28.81 -5.08
CA PRO A 77 -17.69 -28.26 -6.20
C PRO A 77 -18.89 -27.44 -5.73
N GLY A 78 -19.04 -26.24 -6.27
CA GLY A 78 -20.08 -25.27 -5.90
C GLY A 78 -19.84 -24.51 -4.61
N GLU A 79 -18.77 -24.79 -3.90
CA GLU A 79 -18.47 -24.13 -2.64
C GLU A 79 -17.85 -22.74 -2.86
N LYS A 80 -18.31 -21.78 -2.07
CA LYS A 80 -17.76 -20.41 -2.02
C LYS A 80 -16.63 -20.31 -0.98
N GLY A 81 -15.70 -19.41 -1.24
CA GLY A 81 -14.63 -19.07 -0.33
C GLY A 81 -14.15 -17.65 -0.58
N LYS A 82 -13.20 -17.22 0.26
CA LYS A 82 -12.52 -15.95 0.08
C LYS A 82 -11.04 -16.03 0.49
N ILE A 83 -10.25 -15.16 -0.13
CA ILE A 83 -8.92 -14.81 0.33
C ILE A 83 -9.01 -13.42 0.93
N THR A 84 -8.52 -13.25 2.15
CA THR A 84 -8.48 -11.97 2.84
C THR A 84 -7.03 -11.48 2.89
N ALA A 85 -6.78 -10.28 2.34
CA ALA A 85 -5.50 -9.61 2.47
C ALA A 85 -5.64 -8.36 3.33
N VAL A 86 -4.68 -8.15 4.24
CA VAL A 86 -4.67 -7.00 5.17
C VAL A 86 -3.37 -6.23 4.97
N LEU A 87 -3.50 -4.98 4.57
CA LEU A 87 -2.39 -4.03 4.50
C LEU A 87 -2.43 -3.13 5.74
N GLU A 88 -1.37 -3.16 6.54
CA GLU A 88 -1.17 -2.20 7.63
C GLU A 88 -0.88 -0.82 7.04
N ILE A 89 -1.69 0.18 7.38
CA ILE A 89 -1.51 1.55 6.87
C ILE A 89 -0.24 2.17 7.47
N GLY A 90 -0.10 2.17 8.78
CA GLY A 90 1.04 2.83 9.45
C GLY A 90 1.23 4.27 8.96
N GLY A 91 2.45 4.61 8.54
CA GLY A 91 2.79 5.93 7.98
C GLY A 91 2.55 6.05 6.46
N ARG A 92 1.86 5.12 5.80
CA ARG A 92 1.63 5.15 4.36
C ARG A 92 0.54 6.13 3.99
N THR A 93 0.72 6.80 2.85
CA THR A 93 -0.26 7.70 2.23
C THR A 93 -0.30 7.47 0.72
N GLY A 94 -1.28 8.04 0.05
CA GLY A 94 -1.41 7.96 -1.40
C GLY A 94 -1.76 6.56 -1.90
N ILE A 95 -1.44 6.31 -3.17
CA ILE A 95 -1.78 5.05 -3.84
C ILE A 95 -0.83 3.94 -3.41
N GLN A 96 -1.39 2.84 -2.93
CA GLN A 96 -0.69 1.60 -2.59
C GLN A 96 -1.24 0.46 -3.46
N GLU A 97 -0.41 -0.10 -4.32
CA GLU A 97 -0.77 -1.26 -5.14
C GLU A 97 -0.11 -2.52 -4.57
N LYS A 98 -0.88 -3.58 -4.40
CA LYS A 98 -0.44 -4.84 -3.80
C LYS A 98 -0.98 -6.02 -4.59
N GLN A 99 -0.20 -7.09 -4.61
CA GLN A 99 -0.58 -8.36 -5.22
C GLN A 99 -0.60 -9.48 -4.19
N VAL A 100 -1.56 -10.38 -4.38
CA VAL A 100 -1.71 -11.62 -3.62
C VAL A 100 -1.66 -12.77 -4.63
N TYR A 101 -0.81 -13.74 -4.37
CA TYR A 101 -0.62 -14.92 -5.19
C TYR A 101 -1.24 -16.11 -4.50
N VAL A 102 -2.10 -16.83 -5.19
CA VAL A 102 -2.83 -17.98 -4.65
C VAL A 102 -2.47 -19.21 -5.46
N ASP A 103 -1.72 -20.12 -4.85
CA ASP A 103 -1.31 -21.38 -5.46
C ASP A 103 -2.38 -22.44 -5.26
N THR A 104 -2.80 -23.12 -6.33
CA THR A 104 -3.83 -24.16 -6.30
C THR A 104 -3.34 -25.46 -6.94
N ASP A 105 -4.13 -26.53 -6.82
CA ASP A 105 -3.91 -27.81 -7.50
C ASP A 105 -4.77 -27.96 -8.76
N GLU A 106 -5.29 -26.87 -9.31
CA GLU A 106 -6.09 -26.89 -10.51
C GLU A 106 -5.31 -27.44 -11.72
N PRO A 107 -5.96 -28.19 -12.63
CA PRO A 107 -5.33 -28.66 -13.84
C PRO A 107 -4.86 -27.51 -14.74
N GLY A 108 -3.63 -27.60 -15.24
CA GLY A 108 -3.05 -26.58 -16.13
C GLY A 108 -2.14 -25.58 -15.44
N GLY A 109 -1.91 -25.75 -14.14
CA GLY A 109 -1.05 -24.86 -13.37
C GLY A 109 -1.81 -23.74 -12.67
N GLY A 110 -1.75 -23.71 -11.35
CA GLY A 110 -2.70 -22.99 -10.55
C GLY A 110 -2.11 -21.87 -9.71
N GLU A 111 -1.48 -20.86 -10.31
CA GLU A 111 -1.24 -19.61 -9.60
C GLU A 111 -2.23 -18.54 -10.08
N TRP A 112 -3.03 -18.04 -9.15
CA TRP A 112 -3.86 -16.87 -9.37
C TRP A 112 -3.17 -15.63 -8.84
N VAL A 113 -3.21 -14.56 -9.62
CA VAL A 113 -2.77 -13.24 -9.20
C VAL A 113 -4.01 -12.39 -8.95
N LEU A 114 -4.13 -11.93 -7.70
CA LEU A 114 -5.15 -10.99 -7.24
C LEU A 114 -4.46 -9.67 -6.94
N ALA A 115 -5.09 -8.57 -7.24
CA ALA A 115 -4.52 -7.24 -7.00
C ALA A 115 -5.49 -6.35 -6.24
N PHE A 116 -4.97 -5.46 -5.42
CA PHE A 116 -5.76 -4.34 -4.91
C PHE A 116 -4.96 -3.05 -4.92
N LYS A 117 -5.68 -1.98 -5.19
CA LYS A 117 -5.21 -0.60 -5.09
C LYS A 117 -5.92 0.03 -3.89
N ALA A 118 -5.16 0.58 -2.95
CA ALA A 118 -5.68 1.34 -1.82
C ALA A 118 -5.25 2.80 -1.97
N THR A 119 -6.21 3.72 -2.05
CA THR A 119 -5.94 5.16 -2.05
C THR A 119 -6.08 5.70 -0.63
N ILE A 120 -4.95 5.72 0.09
CA ILE A 120 -4.88 6.15 1.49
C ILE A 120 -4.88 7.67 1.55
N PRO A 121 -5.80 8.30 2.32
CA PRO A 121 -5.85 9.76 2.43
C PRO A 121 -4.54 10.35 2.95
N GLU A 122 -4.10 11.43 2.33
CA GLU A 122 -2.96 12.23 2.75
C GLU A 122 -3.46 13.50 3.44
N VAL A 123 -3.01 13.75 4.68
CA VAL A 123 -3.42 14.92 5.48
C VAL A 123 -2.58 16.13 5.14
N LEU A 124 -1.27 15.93 5.11
CA LEU A 124 -0.29 16.96 4.78
C LEU A 124 0.59 16.49 3.63
N LYS A 125 0.91 17.40 2.73
CA LYS A 125 1.94 17.19 1.72
C LYS A 125 3.09 18.17 1.97
N LEU A 126 4.26 17.61 2.27
CA LEU A 126 5.49 18.37 2.43
C LEU A 126 6.13 18.59 1.05
N GLU A 127 6.57 19.80 0.77
CA GLU A 127 7.29 20.12 -0.47
C GLU A 127 8.57 19.30 -0.60
N GLN A 128 9.27 19.12 0.52
CA GLN A 128 10.49 18.31 0.61
C GLN A 128 10.61 17.70 2.00
N ILE A 129 11.24 16.54 2.06
CA ILE A 129 11.49 15.81 3.31
C ILE A 129 12.97 15.76 3.69
N PHE A 130 13.86 16.24 2.83
CA PHE A 130 15.27 16.36 3.10
C PHE A 130 15.71 17.81 2.91
N VAL A 131 16.35 18.38 3.94
CA VAL A 131 16.87 19.75 3.92
C VAL A 131 18.32 19.72 4.41
N ASN A 132 19.24 20.17 3.59
CA ASN A 132 20.66 20.15 3.91
C ASN A 132 21.32 21.51 3.72
N TRP A 133 22.32 21.81 4.56
CA TRP A 133 23.29 22.88 4.41
C TRP A 133 24.66 22.23 4.14
N ALA A 134 25.21 22.51 2.98
CA ALA A 134 26.51 21.94 2.59
C ALA A 134 27.65 22.59 3.39
N LYS A 135 28.79 21.90 3.44
CA LYS A 135 29.99 22.44 4.08
C LYS A 135 30.41 23.78 3.45
N GLY A 136 30.56 24.80 4.33
CA GLY A 136 30.88 26.16 3.90
C GLY A 136 29.69 26.97 3.39
N GLU A 137 28.49 26.39 3.35
CA GLU A 137 27.26 27.15 3.10
C GLU A 137 26.92 28.01 4.33
N GLU A 138 26.38 29.22 4.10
CA GLU A 138 25.89 30.05 5.17
C GLU A 138 24.68 29.41 5.86
N LEU A 139 24.70 29.29 7.18
CA LEU A 139 23.64 28.69 8.01
C LEU A 139 22.39 29.60 8.08
N LYS A 140 21.85 29.97 6.93
CA LYS A 140 20.57 30.70 6.83
C LYS A 140 19.39 29.78 7.02
N SER A 141 18.26 30.34 7.47
CA SER A 141 17.00 29.62 7.57
C SER A 141 16.55 29.11 6.18
N LYS A 142 16.08 27.86 6.15
CA LYS A 142 15.40 27.27 4.97
C LYS A 142 13.95 26.99 5.33
N THR A 143 13.06 27.18 4.36
CA THR A 143 11.61 27.02 4.54
C THR A 143 11.14 25.79 3.80
N VAL A 144 10.32 24.98 4.46
CA VAL A 144 9.57 23.86 3.85
C VAL A 144 8.10 24.22 3.85
N ASN A 145 7.50 24.28 2.66
CA ASN A 145 6.08 24.50 2.53
C ASN A 145 5.32 23.20 2.81
N VAL A 146 4.23 23.31 3.58
CA VAL A 146 3.37 22.19 3.99
C VAL A 146 1.95 22.49 3.57
N LYS A 147 1.44 21.73 2.61
CA LYS A 147 0.08 21.88 2.11
C LYS A 147 -0.88 21.01 2.88
N VAL A 148 -2.01 21.57 3.34
CA VAL A 148 -3.12 20.81 3.90
C VAL A 148 -3.96 20.24 2.76
N MET A 149 -4.11 18.91 2.74
CA MET A 149 -4.78 18.19 1.66
C MET A 149 -6.27 17.98 1.96
N ASN A 150 -7.06 17.79 0.90
CA ASN A 150 -8.45 17.33 0.96
C ASN A 150 -9.36 18.12 1.94
N ASP A 151 -9.11 19.40 2.13
CA ASP A 151 -9.86 20.26 3.04
C ASP A 151 -9.94 19.74 4.49
N PHE A 152 -8.99 18.91 4.93
CA PHE A 152 -8.94 18.46 6.31
C PHE A 152 -8.83 19.65 7.29
N PRO A 153 -9.47 19.55 8.46
CA PRO A 153 -9.50 20.64 9.45
C PRO A 153 -8.21 20.68 10.28
N VAL A 154 -7.07 20.87 9.62
CA VAL A 154 -5.78 21.08 10.28
C VAL A 154 -5.63 22.58 10.56
N HIS A 155 -5.51 22.92 11.85
CA HIS A 155 -5.36 24.31 12.32
C HIS A 155 -4.04 24.55 13.03
N HIS A 156 -3.37 23.48 13.45
CA HIS A 156 -2.12 23.55 14.20
C HIS A 156 -1.18 22.40 13.85
N LEU A 157 0.13 22.71 13.84
CA LEU A 157 1.20 21.72 13.73
C LEU A 157 2.06 21.79 14.99
N GLU A 158 2.19 20.66 15.70
CA GLU A 158 3.19 20.48 16.72
C GLU A 158 4.48 19.98 16.07
N ILE A 159 5.62 20.59 16.46
CA ILE A 159 6.92 20.27 15.86
C ILE A 159 7.90 19.90 16.97
N THR A 160 8.58 18.77 16.80
CA THR A 160 9.66 18.32 17.67
C THR A 160 10.93 18.09 16.86
N SER A 161 12.06 18.62 17.33
CA SER A 161 13.40 18.39 16.76
C SER A 161 14.20 17.42 17.63
N THR A 162 14.88 16.47 17.02
CA THR A 162 15.78 15.55 17.73
C THR A 162 17.14 16.18 18.11
N ASP A 163 17.46 17.35 17.53
CA ASP A 163 18.71 18.09 17.84
C ASP A 163 18.35 19.52 18.28
N PRO A 164 18.77 19.96 19.48
CA PRO A 164 18.47 21.30 20.01
C PRO A 164 19.16 22.44 19.23
N ASN A 165 20.12 22.10 18.37
CA ASN A 165 20.79 23.06 17.50
C ASN A 165 20.03 23.30 16.18
N MET A 166 18.98 22.53 15.89
CA MET A 166 18.05 22.81 14.79
C MET A 166 16.81 23.51 15.36
N VAL A 167 16.73 24.82 15.20
CA VAL A 167 15.58 25.62 15.62
C VAL A 167 14.49 25.52 14.57
N THR A 168 13.24 25.31 15.02
CA THR A 168 12.06 25.21 14.17
C THR A 168 11.05 26.29 14.51
N GLU A 169 10.45 26.89 13.51
CA GLU A 169 9.32 27.81 13.63
C GLU A 169 8.23 27.42 12.65
N VAL A 170 6.97 27.48 13.08
CA VAL A 170 5.79 27.23 12.21
C VAL A 170 5.06 28.54 11.99
N LYS A 171 4.73 28.80 10.73
CA LYS A 171 3.88 29.94 10.32
C LYS A 171 2.75 29.43 9.42
N HIS A 172 1.60 30.10 9.47
CA HIS A 172 0.62 29.97 8.40
C HIS A 172 1.14 30.68 7.14
N ALA A 173 0.95 30.06 5.99
CA ALA A 173 1.17 30.73 4.72
C ALA A 173 0.11 31.85 4.56
N GLU A 174 0.52 33.02 4.11
CA GLU A 174 -0.34 34.19 4.00
C GLU A 174 -1.55 33.89 3.11
N GLY A 175 -2.77 34.21 3.63
CA GLY A 175 -4.02 33.98 2.92
C GLY A 175 -4.40 32.52 2.65
N SER A 176 -3.73 31.56 3.30
CA SER A 176 -3.91 30.12 3.08
C SER A 176 -4.08 29.37 4.40
N ARG A 177 -4.59 28.15 4.31
CA ARG A 177 -4.60 27.17 5.42
C ARG A 177 -3.29 26.39 5.51
N ASP A 178 -2.42 26.57 4.54
CA ASP A 178 -1.14 25.86 4.46
C ASP A 178 -0.14 26.44 5.47
N PHE A 179 0.91 25.71 5.74
CA PHE A 179 1.92 26.08 6.71
C PHE A 179 3.29 26.23 6.06
N GLN A 180 4.15 26.94 6.74
CA GLN A 180 5.57 27.05 6.45
C GLN A 180 6.34 26.61 7.69
N ILE A 181 7.24 25.67 7.53
CA ILE A 181 8.19 25.24 8.59
C ILE A 181 9.53 25.87 8.26
N ILE A 182 9.98 26.74 9.13
CA ILE A 182 11.26 27.43 9.02
C ILE A 182 12.27 26.68 9.87
N LEU A 183 13.34 26.21 9.24
CA LEU A 183 14.41 25.43 9.83
C LEU A 183 15.68 26.29 9.87
N THR A 184 16.23 26.50 11.06
CA THR A 184 17.40 27.36 11.26
C THR A 184 18.46 26.61 12.07
N PRO A 185 19.56 26.16 11.46
CA PRO A 185 20.65 25.57 12.21
C PRO A 185 21.40 26.63 13.01
N LYS A 186 21.66 26.37 14.29
CA LYS A 186 22.54 27.20 15.10
C LYS A 186 23.99 26.94 14.68
N LYS A 187 24.85 27.95 14.88
CA LYS A 187 26.28 27.76 14.66
C LYS A 187 26.82 26.69 15.61
N SER A 188 27.37 25.62 15.06
CA SER A 188 27.93 24.48 15.78
C SER A 188 29.32 24.15 15.22
N ARG A 189 30.15 23.49 16.02
CA ARG A 189 31.44 22.92 15.58
C ARG A 189 31.22 21.52 14.95
N ASP A 190 30.11 20.88 15.30
CA ASP A 190 29.75 19.54 14.85
C ASP A 190 28.65 19.62 13.79
N THR A 191 28.62 18.64 12.89
CA THR A 191 27.54 18.46 11.97
C THR A 191 26.21 18.24 12.71
N ILE A 192 25.19 19.01 12.39
CA ILE A 192 23.85 18.87 12.93
C ILE A 192 23.10 17.85 12.05
N ASN A 193 22.58 16.78 12.67
CA ASN A 193 21.68 15.84 12.03
C ASN A 193 20.40 15.79 12.86
N ALA A 194 19.31 16.37 12.34
CA ALA A 194 18.05 16.40 13.07
C ALA A 194 16.92 15.78 12.27
N GLY A 195 16.13 14.93 12.95
CA GLY A 195 14.81 14.55 12.55
C GLY A 195 13.80 15.56 13.11
N ILE A 196 12.96 16.11 12.23
CA ILE A 196 11.89 17.02 12.60
C ILE A 196 10.60 16.24 12.48
N GLU A 197 9.97 15.93 13.61
CA GLU A 197 8.65 15.32 13.65
C GLU A 197 7.58 16.39 13.64
N ILE A 198 6.56 16.18 12.81
CA ILE A 198 5.44 17.09 12.61
C ILE A 198 4.17 16.32 12.93
N SER A 199 3.40 16.80 13.92
CA SER A 199 2.12 16.25 14.33
C SER A 199 1.02 17.27 14.08
N PRO A 200 0.13 17.07 13.09
CA PRO A 200 -1.04 17.92 12.91
C PRO A 200 -2.08 17.63 14.00
N ASP A 201 -2.92 18.62 14.32
CA ASP A 201 -4.03 18.48 15.27
C ASP A 201 -5.21 17.64 14.72
N PHE A 202 -5.12 17.16 13.48
CA PHE A 202 -6.07 16.26 12.82
C PHE A 202 -5.33 15.23 11.92
N PRO A 203 -5.76 13.94 11.92
CA PRO A 203 -6.75 13.33 12.80
C PRO A 203 -6.18 13.10 14.21
N LYS A 204 -7.04 13.11 15.24
CA LYS A 204 -6.60 12.82 16.62
C LYS A 204 -6.44 11.33 16.90
N ASN A 205 -7.17 10.50 16.19
CA ASN A 205 -7.18 9.05 16.40
C ASN A 205 -7.37 8.30 15.09
N PRO A 206 -6.38 7.51 14.64
CA PRO A 206 -5.00 7.54 15.11
C PRO A 206 -4.30 8.84 14.69
N PRO A 207 -3.37 9.37 15.49
CA PRO A 207 -2.58 10.53 15.10
C PRO A 207 -1.69 10.19 13.90
N LYS A 208 -1.39 11.19 13.08
CA LYS A 208 -0.47 11.06 11.94
C LYS A 208 0.81 11.84 12.24
N TYR A 209 1.93 11.28 11.84
CA TYR A 209 3.24 11.89 12.01
C TYR A 209 3.93 12.01 10.67
N PHE A 210 4.56 13.14 10.44
CA PHE A 210 5.34 13.43 9.24
C PHE A 210 6.75 13.81 9.66
N HIS A 211 7.73 13.60 8.78
CA HIS A 211 9.12 13.81 9.15
C HIS A 211 9.87 14.60 8.07
N ILE A 212 10.69 15.56 8.52
CA ILE A 212 11.73 16.18 7.71
C ILE A 212 13.07 15.77 8.32
N TYR A 213 14.00 15.37 7.47
CA TYR A 213 15.36 15.04 7.85
C TYR A 213 16.27 16.18 7.44
N THR A 214 17.06 16.68 8.39
CA THR A 214 17.93 17.81 8.17
C THR A 214 19.38 17.43 8.42
N ARG A 215 20.28 18.04 7.64
CA ARG A 215 21.72 17.96 7.85
C ARG A 215 22.35 19.32 7.59
N ALA A 216 23.16 19.79 8.54
CA ALA A 216 23.99 20.98 8.38
C ALA A 216 25.45 20.64 8.67
N ASP A 217 26.28 20.67 7.64
CA ASP A 217 27.71 20.35 7.74
C ASP A 217 28.50 21.58 8.28
N SER A 218 29.39 21.32 9.25
CA SER A 218 30.27 22.31 9.88
C SER A 218 31.48 22.69 9.02
#